data_cad4f67406b81e86f8c697c6e00928cb
#
_entry.id   cad4f67406b81e86f8c697c6e00928cb
#
_cell.length_a   1.000
_cell.length_b   1.000
_cell.length_c   1.000
_cell.angle_alpha   90.00
_cell.angle_beta   90.00
_cell.angle_gamma   90.00
#
_symmetry.space_group_name_H-M   'P 1'
#
loop_
_entity.id
_entity.type
_entity.pdbx_description
1 polymer ?
#
loop_
_entity_poly.entity_id
_entity_poly.type
_entity_poly.pdbx_seq_one_letter_code
_entity_poly.pdbx_strand_id
1 'polypeptide(L)'
;MKRILVINTGGTISMSEDHTTGKVSPNKDNPLNEGGNIFSYIGNIDVEVLYNLPSPQITENEMLGIKLRILKAVEEGYNGVVITHGTDTLEETAYYLELTLDVNIPIVITGAMRSSNEIGSDGLANLRSALVVAASDESVDKGVLVVMNDEAHTATYVTKTH
;
A
#
# COMPACT_ATOMS: atom_id res chain seq x y z
N MET A 1 1.99 20.03 8.38
CA MET A 1 1.85 19.08 7.26
C MET A 1 1.89 17.66 7.82
N LYS A 2 1.00 16.81 7.38
CA LYS A 2 0.90 15.44 7.89
C LYS A 2 2.07 14.59 7.46
N ARG A 3 2.51 13.71 8.35
CA ARG A 3 3.56 12.72 8.08
C ARG A 3 2.92 11.38 7.76
N ILE A 4 3.24 10.84 6.59
CA ILE A 4 2.69 9.59 6.08
C ILE A 4 3.82 8.60 5.82
N LEU A 5 3.69 7.40 6.35
CA LEU A 5 4.61 6.32 6.04
C LEU A 5 4.02 5.43 4.95
N VAL A 6 4.77 5.22 3.87
CA VAL A 6 4.44 4.24 2.86
C VAL A 6 5.26 2.98 3.14
N ILE A 7 4.58 1.88 3.42
CA ILE A 7 5.20 0.57 3.64
C ILE A 7 5.04 -0.24 2.36
N ASN A 8 6.12 -0.47 1.66
CA ASN A 8 6.11 -1.30 0.47
C ASN A 8 6.36 -2.75 0.85
N THR A 9 5.47 -3.64 0.43
CA THR A 9 5.60 -5.07 0.67
C THR A 9 5.87 -5.88 -0.60
N GLY A 10 6.01 -5.19 -1.74
CA GLY A 10 6.21 -5.83 -3.04
C GLY A 10 4.93 -5.85 -3.88
N GLY A 11 4.79 -6.85 -4.72
CA GLY A 11 3.66 -6.98 -5.63
C GLY A 11 3.83 -6.21 -6.94
N THR A 12 2.77 -6.11 -7.72
CA THR A 12 2.82 -5.54 -9.07
C THR A 12 3.24 -4.07 -9.09
N ILE A 13 2.89 -3.31 -8.05
CA ILE A 13 3.22 -1.89 -7.95
C ILE A 13 4.73 -1.64 -7.91
N SER A 14 5.52 -2.62 -7.42
CA SER A 14 6.98 -2.56 -7.38
C SER A 14 7.63 -3.55 -8.34
N MET A 15 6.91 -4.02 -9.35
CA MET A 15 7.41 -4.91 -10.40
C MET A 15 7.55 -4.18 -11.72
N SER A 16 8.45 -4.68 -12.58
CA SER A 16 8.62 -4.21 -13.95
C SER A 16 8.61 -5.39 -14.90
N GLU A 17 8.08 -5.16 -16.09
CA GLU A 17 8.17 -6.11 -17.20
C GLU A 17 9.57 -6.07 -17.80
N ASP A 18 10.17 -7.24 -18.00
CA ASP A 18 11.41 -7.37 -18.75
C ASP A 18 11.08 -7.21 -20.24
N HIS A 19 11.57 -6.17 -20.86
CA HIS A 19 11.35 -5.87 -22.28
C HIS A 19 11.88 -6.95 -23.23
N THR A 20 12.85 -7.76 -22.78
CA THR A 20 13.43 -8.83 -23.58
C THR A 20 12.60 -10.10 -23.53
N THR A 21 12.08 -10.46 -22.35
CA THR A 21 11.39 -11.74 -22.13
C THR A 21 9.89 -11.59 -21.91
N GLY A 22 9.40 -10.37 -21.69
CA GLY A 22 8.01 -10.11 -21.33
C GLY A 22 7.63 -10.55 -19.92
N LYS A 23 8.58 -11.01 -19.11
CA LYS A 23 8.33 -11.45 -17.74
C LYS A 23 8.26 -10.26 -16.79
N VAL A 24 7.33 -10.33 -15.87
CA VAL A 24 7.20 -9.36 -14.77
C VAL A 24 7.97 -9.87 -13.57
N SER A 25 8.82 -9.04 -13.01
CA SER A 25 9.66 -9.38 -11.84
C SER A 25 9.80 -8.18 -10.91
N PRO A 26 10.20 -8.41 -9.64
CA PRO A 26 10.44 -7.31 -8.71
C PRO A 26 11.50 -6.33 -9.23
N ASN A 27 11.21 -5.03 -9.12
CA ASN A 27 12.15 -3.97 -9.47
C ASN A 27 13.29 -3.89 -8.47
N LYS A 28 14.51 -3.72 -8.97
CA LYS A 28 15.65 -3.34 -8.13
C LYS A 28 15.53 -1.88 -7.71
N ASP A 29 15.10 -1.03 -8.64
CA ASP A 29 14.82 0.39 -8.38
C ASP A 29 13.30 0.53 -8.25
N ASN A 30 12.81 0.60 -7.01
CA ASN A 30 11.39 0.65 -6.73
C ASN A 30 10.82 2.01 -7.19
N PRO A 31 9.85 2.05 -8.12
CA PRO A 31 9.29 3.31 -8.60
C PRO A 31 8.57 4.11 -7.51
N LEU A 32 8.21 3.48 -6.40
CA LEU A 32 7.58 4.17 -5.28
C LEU A 32 8.51 5.18 -4.62
N ASN A 33 9.83 4.97 -4.68
CA ASN A 33 10.79 5.91 -4.14
C ASN A 33 10.75 7.25 -4.88
N GLU A 34 10.52 7.20 -6.20
CA GLU A 34 10.32 8.41 -7.00
C GLU A 34 8.93 9.01 -6.76
N GLY A 35 7.91 8.14 -6.63
CA GLY A 35 6.54 8.55 -6.37
C GLY A 35 6.38 9.36 -5.09
N GLY A 36 7.13 9.02 -4.04
CA GLY A 36 7.12 9.76 -2.78
C GLY A 36 7.49 11.23 -2.96
N ASN A 37 8.49 11.53 -3.78
CA ASN A 37 8.91 12.90 -4.08
C ASN A 37 7.88 13.66 -4.92
N ILE A 38 7.26 12.98 -5.88
CA ILE A 38 6.23 13.58 -6.75
C ILE A 38 5.02 14.02 -5.91
N PHE A 39 4.70 13.28 -4.86
CA PHE A 39 3.53 13.51 -4.02
C PHE A 39 3.80 14.33 -2.75
N SER A 40 4.92 15.02 -2.69
CA SER A 40 5.30 15.84 -1.53
C SER A 40 4.29 16.95 -1.20
N TYR A 41 3.46 17.35 -2.16
CA TYR A 41 2.40 18.33 -1.93
C TYR A 41 1.25 17.77 -1.06
N ILE A 42 1.13 16.46 -0.92
CA ILE A 42 0.10 15.82 -0.09
C ILE A 42 0.53 15.81 1.39
N GLY A 43 1.81 15.61 1.65
CA GLY A 43 2.33 15.54 3.01
C GLY A 43 3.83 15.25 3.01
N ASN A 44 4.39 15.09 4.20
CA ASN A 44 5.76 14.59 4.38
C ASN A 44 5.70 13.07 4.29
N ILE A 45 6.20 12.51 3.19
CA ILE A 45 6.06 11.10 2.86
C ILE A 45 7.41 10.41 3.02
N ASP A 46 7.45 9.41 3.89
CA ASP A 46 8.58 8.50 4.03
C ASP A 46 8.19 7.17 3.41
N VAL A 47 9.10 6.57 2.65
CA VAL A 47 8.89 5.29 1.99
C VAL A 47 9.86 4.26 2.58
N GLU A 48 9.33 3.13 3.00
CA GLU A 48 10.12 2.03 3.55
C GLU A 48 9.75 0.74 2.82
N VAL A 49 10.77 0.00 2.40
CA VAL A 49 10.58 -1.34 1.82
C VAL A 49 10.67 -2.34 2.97
N LEU A 50 9.54 -2.90 3.38
CA LEU A 50 9.49 -3.92 4.42
C LEU A 50 9.72 -5.31 3.82
N TYR A 51 9.03 -5.60 2.72
CA TYR A 51 9.18 -6.83 1.96
C TYR A 51 9.20 -6.49 0.47
N ASN A 52 9.88 -7.32 -0.32
CA ASN A 52 9.85 -7.23 -1.78
C ASN A 52 9.45 -8.60 -2.34
N LEU A 53 8.23 -9.02 -2.02
CA LEU A 53 7.70 -10.34 -2.33
C LEU A 53 6.48 -10.25 -3.23
N PRO A 54 6.28 -11.21 -4.15
CA PRO A 54 4.99 -11.39 -4.81
C PRO A 54 3.90 -11.64 -3.77
N SER A 55 2.68 -11.17 -4.05
CA SER A 55 1.55 -11.27 -3.12
C SER A 55 1.30 -12.69 -2.60
N PRO A 56 1.39 -13.76 -3.42
CA PRO A 56 1.17 -15.13 -2.92
C PRO A 56 2.17 -15.56 -1.85
N GLN A 57 3.30 -14.86 -1.68
CA GLN A 57 4.30 -15.17 -0.66
C GLN A 57 4.06 -14.41 0.64
N ILE A 58 3.03 -13.58 0.72
CA ILE A 58 2.65 -12.88 1.95
C ILE A 58 1.83 -13.85 2.80
N THR A 59 2.44 -14.36 3.86
CA THR A 59 1.81 -15.28 4.81
C THR A 59 1.41 -14.52 6.09
N GLU A 60 0.87 -15.26 7.07
CA GLU A 60 0.54 -14.65 8.37
C GLU A 60 1.74 -14.04 9.07
N ASN A 61 2.94 -14.60 8.90
CA ASN A 61 4.15 -14.02 9.48
C ASN A 61 4.45 -12.64 8.91
N GLU A 62 4.31 -12.48 7.61
CA GLU A 62 4.51 -11.20 6.94
C GLU A 62 3.40 -10.22 7.30
N MET A 63 2.17 -10.70 7.42
CA MET A 63 1.04 -9.86 7.87
C MET A 63 1.26 -9.34 9.29
N LEU A 64 1.78 -10.20 10.18
CA LEU A 64 2.16 -9.79 11.53
C LEU A 64 3.28 -8.75 11.50
N GLY A 65 4.27 -8.92 10.63
CA GLY A 65 5.35 -7.95 10.45
C GLY A 65 4.83 -6.58 10.02
N ILE A 66 3.86 -6.55 9.10
CA ILE A 66 3.20 -5.32 8.66
C ILE A 66 2.47 -4.66 9.84
N LYS A 67 1.71 -5.44 10.60
CA LYS A 67 1.00 -4.96 11.78
C LYS A 67 1.96 -4.31 12.80
N LEU A 68 3.06 -5.00 13.11
CA LEU A 68 4.05 -4.51 14.07
C LEU A 68 4.70 -3.22 13.56
N ARG A 69 4.97 -3.12 12.26
CA ARG A 69 5.51 -1.89 11.69
C ARG A 69 4.52 -0.74 11.78
N ILE A 70 3.24 -0.99 11.58
CA ILE A 70 2.19 0.03 11.73
C ILE A 70 2.14 0.52 13.19
N LEU A 71 2.15 -0.39 14.15
CA LEU A 71 2.13 0.00 15.57
C LEU A 71 3.32 0.87 15.93
N LYS A 72 4.50 0.55 15.39
CA LYS A 72 5.69 1.38 15.58
C LYS A 72 5.54 2.75 14.92
N ALA A 73 4.92 2.82 13.75
CA ALA A 73 4.67 4.08 13.05
C ALA A 73 3.77 5.01 13.89
N VAL A 74 2.77 4.47 14.56
CA VAL A 74 1.93 5.24 15.49
C VAL A 74 2.80 5.86 16.60
N GLU A 75 3.67 5.06 17.19
CA GLU A 75 4.60 5.54 18.23
C GLU A 75 5.57 6.59 17.71
N GLU A 76 5.99 6.47 16.46
CA GLU A 76 6.90 7.42 15.81
C GLU A 76 6.22 8.74 15.40
N GLY A 77 4.92 8.86 15.59
CA GLY A 77 4.17 10.08 15.33
C GLY A 77 3.68 10.26 13.91
N TYR A 78 3.63 9.20 13.11
CA TYR A 78 3.02 9.27 11.78
C TYR A 78 1.52 9.52 11.89
N ASN A 79 0.99 10.31 10.96
CA ASN A 79 -0.43 10.67 10.92
C ASN A 79 -1.26 9.74 10.06
N GLY A 80 -0.63 8.92 9.25
CA GLY A 80 -1.27 7.93 8.41
C GLY A 80 -0.25 6.95 7.84
N VAL A 81 -0.74 5.78 7.43
CA VAL A 81 0.10 4.73 6.84
C VAL A 81 -0.57 4.24 5.56
N VAL A 82 0.22 4.14 4.51
CA VAL A 82 -0.17 3.50 3.25
C VAL A 82 0.66 2.25 3.06
N ILE A 83 -0.01 1.13 2.76
CA ILE A 83 0.66 -0.13 2.46
C ILE A 83 0.47 -0.42 0.99
N THR A 84 1.57 -0.63 0.26
CA THR A 84 1.49 -1.10 -1.12
C THR A 84 1.70 -2.60 -1.15
N HIS A 85 0.84 -3.31 -1.87
CA HIS A 85 0.70 -4.76 -1.76
C HIS A 85 0.36 -5.37 -3.12
N GLY A 86 0.76 -6.59 -3.34
CA GLY A 86 0.30 -7.34 -4.50
C GLY A 86 -1.19 -7.66 -4.38
N THR A 87 -1.88 -7.72 -5.52
CA THR A 87 -3.34 -7.79 -5.54
C THR A 87 -3.91 -9.17 -5.25
N ASP A 88 -3.11 -10.25 -5.39
CA ASP A 88 -3.61 -11.62 -5.20
C ASP A 88 -4.11 -11.87 -3.78
N THR A 89 -3.42 -11.35 -2.77
CA THR A 89 -3.76 -11.55 -1.35
C THR A 89 -3.94 -10.24 -0.59
N LEU A 90 -4.12 -9.14 -1.31
CA LEU A 90 -4.31 -7.82 -0.69
C LEU A 90 -5.51 -7.81 0.25
N GLU A 91 -6.60 -8.44 -0.13
CA GLU A 91 -7.83 -8.47 0.66
C GLU A 91 -7.64 -9.25 1.96
N GLU A 92 -6.88 -10.36 1.94
CA GLU A 92 -6.56 -11.10 3.17
C GLU A 92 -5.74 -10.27 4.14
N THR A 93 -4.74 -9.55 3.64
CA THR A 93 -3.92 -8.68 4.48
C THR A 93 -4.77 -7.55 5.06
N ALA A 94 -5.60 -6.92 4.23
CA ALA A 94 -6.50 -5.86 4.69
C ALA A 94 -7.45 -6.35 5.80
N TYR A 95 -8.03 -7.53 5.62
CA TYR A 95 -8.95 -8.11 6.60
C TYR A 95 -8.22 -8.50 7.90
N TYR A 96 -7.02 -9.09 7.78
CA TYR A 96 -6.18 -9.39 8.94
C TYR A 96 -5.89 -8.14 9.76
N LEU A 97 -5.50 -7.06 9.11
CA LEU A 97 -5.21 -5.80 9.79
C LEU A 97 -6.47 -5.21 10.41
N GLU A 98 -7.61 -5.27 9.71
CA GLU A 98 -8.89 -4.78 10.23
C GLU A 98 -9.27 -5.50 11.53
N LEU A 99 -9.10 -6.83 11.58
CA LEU A 99 -9.46 -7.61 12.74
C LEU A 99 -8.51 -7.46 13.92
N THR A 100 -7.25 -7.08 13.66
CA THR A 100 -6.20 -7.16 14.70
C THR A 100 -5.63 -5.82 15.10
N LEU A 101 -5.89 -4.74 14.34
CA LEU A 101 -5.40 -3.40 14.67
C LEU A 101 -6.46 -2.56 15.37
N ASP A 102 -6.03 -1.82 16.37
CA ASP A 102 -6.83 -0.80 17.04
C ASP A 102 -5.98 0.47 17.12
N VAL A 103 -6.03 1.27 16.07
CA VAL A 103 -5.24 2.50 15.96
C VAL A 103 -6.13 3.65 15.48
N ASN A 104 -5.75 4.86 15.84
CA ASN A 104 -6.52 6.07 15.51
C ASN A 104 -6.16 6.68 14.16
N ILE A 105 -4.96 6.41 13.64
CA ILE A 105 -4.54 7.00 12.37
C ILE A 105 -5.11 6.19 11.20
N PRO A 106 -5.33 6.85 10.04
CA PRO A 106 -5.75 6.14 8.83
C PRO A 106 -4.75 5.06 8.40
N ILE A 107 -5.26 3.87 8.11
CA ILE A 107 -4.49 2.76 7.55
C ILE A 107 -5.10 2.44 6.20
N VAL A 108 -4.31 2.62 5.14
CA VAL A 108 -4.78 2.46 3.76
C VAL A 108 -3.91 1.42 3.07
N ILE A 109 -4.54 0.48 2.39
CA ILE A 109 -3.83 -0.52 1.59
C ILE A 109 -4.20 -0.36 0.13
N THR A 110 -3.21 -0.44 -0.74
CA THR A 110 -3.41 -0.29 -2.19
C THR A 110 -2.43 -1.18 -2.95
N GLY A 111 -2.69 -1.35 -4.22
CA GLY A 111 -1.84 -2.13 -5.10
C GLY A 111 -2.00 -1.68 -6.54
N ALA A 112 -1.45 -2.46 -7.47
CA ALA A 112 -1.60 -2.22 -8.90
C ALA A 112 -1.84 -3.54 -9.62
N MET A 113 -2.70 -3.51 -10.61
CA MET A 113 -3.01 -4.67 -11.44
C MET A 113 -2.00 -4.84 -12.59
N ARG A 114 -1.29 -3.77 -12.94
CA ARG A 114 -0.33 -3.73 -14.05
C ARG A 114 1.05 -3.40 -13.55
N SER A 115 2.07 -3.93 -14.24
CA SER A 115 3.47 -3.59 -13.92
C SER A 115 3.71 -2.09 -14.11
N SER A 116 4.68 -1.56 -13.36
CA SER A 116 4.96 -0.12 -13.35
C SER A 116 5.42 0.44 -14.69
N ASN A 117 6.00 -0.39 -15.56
CA ASN A 117 6.49 0.01 -16.88
C ASN A 117 5.54 -0.34 -18.04
N GLU A 118 4.37 -0.90 -17.76
CA GLU A 118 3.35 -1.13 -18.78
C GLU A 118 2.65 0.17 -19.16
N ILE A 119 2.23 0.29 -20.41
CA ILE A 119 1.36 1.38 -20.84
C ILE A 119 0.02 1.25 -20.09
N GLY A 120 -0.38 2.33 -19.43
CA GLY A 120 -1.57 2.34 -18.61
C GLY A 120 -1.41 1.75 -17.21
N SER A 121 -0.15 1.69 -16.71
CA SER A 121 0.09 1.30 -15.32
C SER A 121 -0.70 2.16 -14.36
N ASP A 122 -1.37 1.51 -13.39
CA ASP A 122 -2.21 2.15 -12.39
C ASP A 122 -1.51 2.38 -11.04
N GLY A 123 -0.24 1.97 -10.92
CA GLY A 123 0.48 2.00 -9.64
C GLY A 123 0.59 3.38 -9.01
N LEU A 124 1.07 4.36 -9.77
CA LEU A 124 1.22 5.72 -9.24
C LEU A 124 -0.12 6.40 -9.00
N ALA A 125 -1.12 6.14 -9.83
CA ALA A 125 -2.46 6.68 -9.63
C ALA A 125 -3.09 6.12 -8.34
N ASN A 126 -2.97 4.82 -8.11
CA ASN A 126 -3.45 4.19 -6.88
C ASN A 126 -2.69 4.70 -5.65
N LEU A 127 -1.38 4.86 -5.76
CA LEU A 127 -0.56 5.41 -4.67
C LEU A 127 -1.00 6.83 -4.33
N ARG A 128 -1.21 7.69 -5.33
CA ARG A 128 -1.68 9.05 -5.11
C ARG A 128 -3.03 9.05 -4.37
N SER A 129 -3.98 8.27 -4.86
CA SER A 129 -5.30 8.17 -4.24
C SER A 129 -5.20 7.67 -2.79
N ALA A 130 -4.38 6.67 -2.55
CA ALA A 130 -4.15 6.14 -1.20
C ALA A 130 -3.53 7.19 -0.27
N LEU A 131 -2.57 7.97 -0.76
CA LEU A 131 -1.95 9.05 0.03
C LEU A 131 -2.94 10.14 0.37
N VAL A 132 -3.79 10.53 -0.57
CA VAL A 132 -4.84 11.53 -0.31
C VAL A 132 -5.80 11.04 0.76
N VAL A 133 -6.22 9.77 0.68
CA VAL A 133 -7.10 9.17 1.70
C VAL A 133 -6.40 9.10 3.05
N ALA A 134 -5.13 8.68 3.09
CA ALA A 134 -4.37 8.59 4.34
C ALA A 134 -4.12 9.96 4.99
N ALA A 135 -4.07 11.01 4.20
CA ALA A 135 -3.89 12.39 4.70
C ALA A 135 -5.22 13.05 5.11
N SER A 136 -6.35 12.41 4.86
CA SER A 136 -7.67 13.00 5.12
C SER A 136 -8.11 12.76 6.58
N ASP A 137 -8.56 13.82 7.25
CA ASP A 137 -9.13 13.70 8.60
C ASP A 137 -10.40 12.84 8.60
N GLU A 138 -11.12 12.78 7.49
CA GLU A 138 -12.31 11.95 7.35
C GLU A 138 -12.01 10.46 7.40
N SER A 139 -10.76 10.06 7.15
CA SER A 139 -10.33 8.66 7.18
C SER A 139 -10.00 8.16 8.59
N VAL A 140 -9.90 9.06 9.56
CA VAL A 140 -9.61 8.69 10.96
C VAL A 140 -10.79 7.87 11.52
N ASP A 141 -10.47 6.81 12.24
CA ASP A 141 -11.43 5.89 12.86
C ASP A 141 -12.36 5.15 11.88
N LYS A 142 -11.98 5.07 10.61
CA LYS A 142 -12.71 4.31 9.59
C LYS A 142 -12.27 2.85 9.48
N GLY A 143 -11.30 2.42 10.28
CA GLY A 143 -10.68 1.11 10.14
C GLY A 143 -9.70 1.10 8.96
N VAL A 144 -9.38 -0.10 8.48
CA VAL A 144 -8.50 -0.27 7.32
C VAL A 144 -9.28 -0.01 6.04
N LEU A 145 -8.74 0.87 5.19
CA LEU A 145 -9.34 1.23 3.91
C LEU A 145 -8.54 0.61 2.77
N VAL A 146 -9.24 0.05 1.80
CA VAL A 146 -8.66 -0.43 0.55
C VAL A 146 -8.96 0.61 -0.53
N VAL A 147 -7.91 1.12 -1.18
CA VAL A 147 -8.05 2.15 -2.22
C VAL A 147 -7.50 1.60 -3.52
N MET A 148 -8.39 1.47 -4.50
CA MET A 148 -8.06 1.00 -5.85
C MET A 148 -8.96 1.72 -6.84
N ASN A 149 -8.43 2.09 -8.01
CA ASN A 149 -9.20 2.70 -9.09
C ASN A 149 -10.01 3.92 -8.64
N ASP A 150 -9.40 4.79 -7.82
CA ASP A 150 -10.02 6.00 -7.26
C ASP A 150 -11.21 5.75 -6.34
N GLU A 151 -11.40 4.52 -5.88
CA GLU A 151 -12.44 4.16 -4.91
C GLU A 151 -11.82 3.72 -3.59
N ALA A 152 -12.41 4.13 -2.48
CA ALA A 152 -12.02 3.72 -1.13
C ALA A 152 -13.13 2.85 -0.52
N HIS A 153 -12.76 1.68 -0.02
CA HIS A 153 -13.67 0.73 0.62
C HIS A 153 -13.12 0.31 1.97
N THR A 154 -14.00 0.06 2.94
CA THR A 154 -13.57 -0.58 4.19
C THR A 154 -13.22 -2.04 3.92
N ALA A 155 -12.26 -2.56 4.68
CA ALA A 155 -11.78 -3.93 4.49
C ALA A 155 -12.88 -4.98 4.70
N THR A 156 -13.88 -4.68 5.53
CA THR A 156 -15.01 -5.59 5.79
C THR A 156 -15.95 -5.75 4.61
N TYR A 157 -15.94 -4.81 3.64
CA TYR A 157 -16.80 -4.84 2.45
C TYR A 157 -16.07 -5.28 1.20
N VAL A 158 -14.75 -5.43 1.25
CA VAL A 158 -13.98 -5.94 0.13
C VAL A 158 -14.09 -7.46 0.11
N THR A 159 -14.72 -8.02 -0.91
CA THR A 159 -14.94 -9.45 -1.02
C THR A 159 -14.26 -10.01 -2.27
N LYS A 160 -13.86 -11.28 -2.21
CA LYS A 160 -13.24 -12.01 -3.33
C LYS A 160 -14.28 -12.72 -4.18
N THR A 161 -15.30 -12.02 -4.58
CA THR A 161 -16.38 -12.62 -5.39
C THR A 161 -16.13 -12.52 -6.89
N HIS A 162 -14.99 -12.02 -7.29
CA HIS A 162 -14.64 -11.82 -8.70
C HIS A 162 -13.37 -12.58 -9.11
#